data_b73eb5d61509774dcee943386f0a83fc
#
_entry.id   b73eb5d61509774dcee943386f0a83fc
#
_cell.length_a   1.000
_cell.length_b   1.000
_cell.length_c   1.000
_cell.angle_alpha   90.00
_cell.angle_beta   90.00
_cell.angle_gamma   90.00
#
_symmetry.space_group_name_H-M   'P 1'
#
loop_
_entity.id
_entity.type
_entity.pdbx_description
1 polymer ?
#
loop_
_entity_poly.entity_id
_entity_poly.type
_entity_poly.pdbx_seq_one_letter_code
_entity_poly.pdbx_strand_id
1 'polypeptide(L)'
;EAVEDLAAVIDTIKDQRDIRGMTIRGKGGFFCAGGDLKGFNAMASGATEESMRMSRRIGHVLAELNALPQVTVAVIEGAAMAGGLGVACCCDVTIGMSDAKFGFSETRIGITPAQIARYVLQKCGYSTGRRLMVTAARFKGDEAGRLGVLDFVAEDAHALANLEAKVKRDVLECAPGAVAACKELIIGMPATPDSEKVEFAAMNFSGCLQGEEGKEGVASFVEKRKPNWHTEI
;
A
#
# COMPACT_ATOMS: atom_id res chain seq x y z
N GLU A 1 0.81 17.72 8.39
CA GLU A 1 0.76 18.16 6.99
C GLU A 1 0.65 16.93 6.08
N ALA A 2 1.71 16.20 5.75
CA ALA A 2 1.68 15.08 4.79
C ALA A 2 0.60 14.00 5.05
N VAL A 3 0.26 13.71 6.30
CA VAL A 3 -0.82 12.78 6.66
C VAL A 3 -2.19 13.34 6.24
N GLU A 4 -2.42 14.63 6.45
CA GLU A 4 -3.68 15.29 6.07
C GLU A 4 -3.78 15.48 4.55
N ASP A 5 -2.65 15.76 3.89
CA ASP A 5 -2.60 15.86 2.42
C ASP A 5 -2.92 14.50 1.79
N LEU A 6 -2.36 13.40 2.33
CA LEU A 6 -2.68 12.05 1.88
C LEU A 6 -4.17 11.71 2.10
N ALA A 7 -4.72 12.06 3.27
CA ALA A 7 -6.14 11.87 3.55
C ALA A 7 -7.04 12.63 2.55
N ALA A 8 -6.70 13.88 2.24
CA ALA A 8 -7.45 14.68 1.27
C ALA A 8 -7.42 14.07 -0.14
N VAL A 9 -6.26 13.52 -0.56
CA VAL A 9 -6.15 12.80 -1.85
C VAL A 9 -7.02 11.55 -1.84
N ILE A 10 -6.97 10.74 -0.78
CA ILE A 10 -7.80 9.53 -0.64
C ILE A 10 -9.28 9.89 -0.72
N ASP A 11 -9.72 10.90 0.04
CA ASP A 11 -11.12 11.36 0.04
C ASP A 11 -11.56 11.84 -1.33
N THR A 12 -10.65 12.44 -2.11
CA THR A 12 -10.97 12.93 -3.46
C THR A 12 -11.20 11.78 -4.44
N ILE A 13 -10.42 10.70 -4.35
CA ILE A 13 -10.40 9.67 -5.40
C ILE A 13 -11.21 8.40 -5.07
N LYS A 14 -11.49 8.12 -3.79
CA LYS A 14 -12.06 6.85 -3.33
C LYS A 14 -13.37 6.45 -4.02
N ASP A 15 -14.19 7.43 -4.40
CA ASP A 15 -15.48 7.20 -5.07
C ASP A 15 -15.41 7.34 -6.60
N GLN A 16 -14.25 7.67 -7.16
CA GLN A 16 -14.06 7.87 -8.60
C GLN A 16 -13.55 6.59 -9.26
N ARG A 17 -14.42 5.83 -9.91
CA ARG A 17 -14.10 4.52 -10.53
C ARG A 17 -13.35 4.62 -11.86
N ASP A 18 -13.33 5.77 -12.50
CA ASP A 18 -12.51 6.11 -13.67
C ASP A 18 -11.03 6.27 -13.30
N ILE A 19 -10.72 6.62 -12.05
CA ILE A 19 -9.36 6.57 -11.51
C ILE A 19 -9.03 5.11 -11.16
N ARG A 20 -8.11 4.51 -11.90
CA ARG A 20 -7.76 3.09 -11.81
C ARG A 20 -6.71 2.80 -10.74
N GLY A 21 -5.85 3.75 -10.47
CA GLY A 21 -4.78 3.60 -9.49
C GLY A 21 -4.17 4.92 -9.08
N MET A 22 -3.42 4.88 -7.98
CA MET A 22 -2.67 6.00 -7.42
C MET A 22 -1.20 5.61 -7.25
N THR A 23 -0.30 6.43 -7.80
CA THR A 23 1.14 6.28 -7.54
C THR A 23 1.59 7.28 -6.49
N ILE A 24 2.26 6.80 -5.46
CA ILE A 24 2.89 7.62 -4.41
C ILE A 24 4.39 7.65 -4.67
N ARG A 25 4.94 8.86 -4.78
CA ARG A 25 6.38 9.13 -4.95
C ARG A 25 6.84 10.22 -4.01
N GLY A 26 8.11 10.21 -3.67
CA GLY A 26 8.74 11.29 -2.92
C GLY A 26 9.32 12.36 -3.84
N LYS A 27 9.32 13.60 -3.40
CA LYS A 27 9.98 14.72 -4.11
C LYS A 27 11.46 14.73 -3.82
N GLY A 28 12.28 15.02 -4.83
CA GLY A 28 13.74 15.21 -4.66
C GLY A 28 14.52 13.92 -4.39
N GLY A 29 14.04 12.76 -4.87
CA GLY A 29 14.75 11.49 -4.77
C GLY A 29 14.64 10.79 -3.41
N PHE A 30 13.74 11.24 -2.52
CA PHE A 30 13.43 10.58 -1.26
C PHE A 30 11.95 10.26 -1.21
N PHE A 31 11.60 9.03 -0.89
CA PHE A 31 10.19 8.68 -0.73
C PHE A 31 9.63 9.31 0.56
N CYS A 32 10.22 8.99 1.70
CA CYS A 32 9.89 9.60 2.98
C CYS A 32 11.00 9.33 3.99
N ALA A 33 11.46 10.38 4.70
CA ALA A 33 12.49 10.26 5.72
C ALA A 33 11.97 9.81 7.10
N GLY A 34 10.65 9.62 7.26
CA GLY A 34 9.98 9.29 8.52
C GLY A 34 9.24 10.47 9.14
N GLY A 35 8.89 10.35 10.42
CA GLY A 35 8.15 11.37 11.14
C GLY A 35 8.98 12.60 11.52
N ASP A 36 8.28 13.70 11.78
CA ASP A 36 8.92 14.94 12.29
C ASP A 36 9.36 14.77 13.75
N LEU A 37 10.67 14.56 13.93
CA LEU A 37 11.26 14.37 15.27
C LEU A 37 11.11 15.62 16.17
N LYS A 38 11.01 16.83 15.59
CA LYS A 38 10.77 18.04 16.39
C LYS A 38 9.36 18.04 16.94
N GLY A 39 8.39 17.67 16.12
CA GLY A 39 7.01 17.48 16.55
C GLY A 39 6.88 16.40 17.62
N PHE A 40 7.57 15.26 17.45
CA PHE A 40 7.60 14.21 18.48
C PHE A 40 8.20 14.65 19.80
N ASN A 41 9.29 15.44 19.78
CA ASN A 41 9.89 15.98 21.01
C ASN A 41 8.92 16.92 21.76
N ALA A 42 8.21 17.77 21.03
CA ALA A 42 7.17 18.62 21.64
C ALA A 42 6.05 17.79 22.27
N MET A 43 5.59 16.73 21.60
CA MET A 43 4.56 15.83 22.11
C MET A 43 5.02 14.96 23.28
N ALA A 44 6.31 14.59 23.36
CA ALA A 44 6.85 13.79 24.46
C ALA A 44 6.73 14.50 25.82
N SER A 45 6.65 15.84 25.82
CA SER A 45 6.44 16.67 27.02
C SER A 45 4.97 17.05 27.22
N GLY A 46 4.08 16.66 26.31
CA GLY A 46 2.68 17.00 26.29
C GLY A 46 1.76 15.96 26.96
N ALA A 47 0.46 16.18 26.83
CA ALA A 47 -0.54 15.26 27.35
C ALA A 47 -0.56 13.95 26.54
N THR A 48 -0.68 12.82 27.23
CA THR A 48 -0.79 11.48 26.62
C THR A 48 -1.91 11.41 25.57
N GLU A 49 -3.05 12.06 25.81
CA GLU A 49 -4.18 12.05 24.88
C GLU A 49 -3.88 12.73 23.56
N GLU A 50 -3.00 13.73 23.51
CA GLU A 50 -2.60 14.37 22.28
C GLU A 50 -1.77 13.43 21.39
N SER A 51 -0.80 12.73 21.97
CA SER A 51 -0.01 11.72 21.27
C SER A 51 -0.87 10.55 20.78
N MET A 52 -1.84 10.11 21.57
CA MET A 52 -2.80 9.09 21.18
C MET A 52 -3.70 9.55 20.03
N ARG A 53 -4.20 10.78 20.06
CA ARG A 53 -5.02 11.37 18.99
C ARG A 53 -4.26 11.41 17.67
N MET A 54 -3.01 11.88 17.68
CA MET A 54 -2.15 11.88 16.50
C MET A 54 -1.91 10.46 15.98
N SER A 55 -1.56 9.52 16.86
CA SER A 55 -1.33 8.13 16.49
C SER A 55 -2.58 7.51 15.85
N ARG A 56 -3.77 7.71 16.46
CA ARG A 56 -5.05 7.25 15.88
C ARG A 56 -5.28 7.85 14.47
N ARG A 57 -5.02 9.16 14.30
CA ARG A 57 -5.20 9.82 13.01
C ARG A 57 -4.31 9.19 11.93
N ILE A 58 -3.04 8.95 12.23
CA ILE A 58 -2.12 8.24 11.32
C ILE A 58 -2.67 6.84 11.00
N GLY A 59 -3.10 6.10 12.03
CA GLY A 59 -3.67 4.76 11.85
C GLY A 59 -4.90 4.72 10.96
N HIS A 60 -5.80 5.71 11.08
CA HIS A 60 -6.98 5.82 10.21
C HIS A 60 -6.60 6.08 8.76
N VAL A 61 -5.71 7.05 8.51
CA VAL A 61 -5.27 7.36 7.12
C VAL A 61 -4.56 6.17 6.47
N LEU A 62 -3.74 5.43 7.22
CA LEU A 62 -3.11 4.21 6.71
C LEU A 62 -4.15 3.11 6.42
N ALA A 63 -5.20 3.01 7.25
CA ALA A 63 -6.29 2.06 6.98
C ALA A 63 -7.08 2.43 5.72
N GLU A 64 -7.38 3.70 5.54
CA GLU A 64 -8.05 4.23 4.35
C GLU A 64 -7.20 4.02 3.09
N LEU A 65 -5.87 4.27 3.16
CA LEU A 65 -4.94 4.00 2.06
C LEU A 65 -4.94 2.51 1.68
N ASN A 66 -4.83 1.63 2.67
CA ASN A 66 -4.80 0.18 2.43
C ASN A 66 -6.12 -0.34 1.84
N ALA A 67 -7.25 0.27 2.26
CA ALA A 67 -8.59 -0.11 1.79
C ALA A 67 -9.06 0.65 0.55
N LEU A 68 -8.24 1.57 0.00
CA LEU A 68 -8.62 2.36 -1.16
C LEU A 68 -8.99 1.44 -2.33
N PRO A 69 -10.17 1.62 -2.97
CA PRO A 69 -10.61 0.76 -4.07
C PRO A 69 -9.68 0.72 -5.28
N GLN A 70 -8.97 1.82 -5.52
CA GLN A 70 -7.94 1.95 -6.56
C GLN A 70 -6.68 1.18 -6.18
N VAL A 71 -5.93 0.71 -7.19
CA VAL A 71 -4.61 0.12 -6.94
C VAL A 71 -3.64 1.20 -6.50
N THR A 72 -2.94 0.95 -5.40
CA THR A 72 -1.93 1.86 -4.86
C THR A 72 -0.52 1.36 -5.14
N VAL A 73 0.33 2.23 -5.68
CA VAL A 73 1.71 1.89 -6.06
C VAL A 73 2.68 2.84 -5.36
N ALA A 74 3.57 2.31 -4.54
CA ALA A 74 4.68 3.07 -3.97
C ALA A 74 5.91 2.94 -4.87
N VAL A 75 6.47 4.07 -5.32
CA VAL A 75 7.69 4.12 -6.13
C VAL A 75 8.80 4.82 -5.34
N ILE A 76 9.85 4.07 -4.98
CA ILE A 76 10.86 4.46 -4.01
C ILE A 76 12.22 4.62 -4.69
N GLU A 77 12.66 5.86 -4.86
CA GLU A 77 13.92 6.19 -5.55
C GLU A 77 15.11 6.22 -4.59
N GLY A 78 15.04 6.90 -3.45
CA GLY A 78 16.19 7.12 -2.58
C GLY A 78 16.07 6.51 -1.19
N ALA A 79 15.03 6.83 -0.44
CA ALA A 79 14.86 6.28 0.91
C ALA A 79 13.41 6.24 1.36
N ALA A 80 13.05 5.18 2.06
CA ALA A 80 11.80 5.04 2.81
C ALA A 80 12.13 4.60 4.24
N MET A 81 11.92 5.49 5.21
CA MET A 81 12.31 5.26 6.61
C MET A 81 11.10 5.33 7.55
N ALA A 82 11.11 4.51 8.58
CA ALA A 82 10.13 4.56 9.67
C ALA A 82 8.68 4.59 9.15
N GLY A 83 7.87 5.58 9.56
CA GLY A 83 6.50 5.76 9.07
C GLY A 83 6.37 5.85 7.55
N GLY A 84 7.39 6.37 6.85
CA GLY A 84 7.42 6.39 5.38
C GLY A 84 7.49 5.00 4.76
N LEU A 85 8.27 4.10 5.35
CA LEU A 85 8.29 2.69 4.94
C LEU A 85 6.95 2.02 5.26
N GLY A 86 6.30 2.44 6.36
CA GLY A 86 4.94 2.00 6.69
C GLY A 86 3.91 2.38 5.62
N VAL A 87 3.96 3.61 5.09
CA VAL A 87 3.11 4.04 3.98
C VAL A 87 3.35 3.17 2.74
N ALA A 88 4.62 2.88 2.40
CA ALA A 88 4.94 1.99 1.29
C ALA A 88 4.35 0.58 1.50
N CYS A 89 4.44 0.03 2.71
CA CYS A 89 3.87 -1.28 3.05
C CYS A 89 2.32 -1.32 3.03
N CYS A 90 1.65 -0.17 3.10
CA CYS A 90 0.19 -0.07 2.93
C CYS A 90 -0.24 -0.14 1.46
N CYS A 91 0.67 0.12 0.52
CA CYS A 91 0.37 0.08 -0.90
C CYS A 91 0.28 -1.36 -1.42
N ASP A 92 -0.53 -1.56 -2.46
CA ASP A 92 -0.71 -2.87 -3.09
C ASP A 92 0.58 -3.34 -3.77
N VAL A 93 1.29 -2.41 -4.41
CA VAL A 93 2.54 -2.68 -5.13
C VAL A 93 3.65 -1.73 -4.67
N THR A 94 4.83 -2.28 -4.45
CA THR A 94 6.03 -1.53 -4.08
C THR A 94 7.15 -1.75 -5.10
N ILE A 95 7.63 -0.67 -5.70
CA ILE A 95 8.75 -0.67 -6.65
C ILE A 95 9.85 0.21 -6.06
N GLY A 96 11.09 -0.24 -6.05
CA GLY A 96 12.18 0.57 -5.51
C GLY A 96 13.50 0.36 -6.22
N MET A 97 14.38 1.35 -6.09
CA MET A 97 15.75 1.26 -6.59
C MET A 97 16.57 0.28 -5.76
N SER A 98 17.47 -0.48 -6.37
CA SER A 98 18.34 -1.48 -5.74
C SER A 98 19.25 -0.86 -4.65
N ASP A 99 19.64 0.39 -4.82
CA ASP A 99 20.47 1.15 -3.88
C ASP A 99 19.67 2.01 -2.88
N ALA A 100 18.34 2.10 -3.02
CA ALA A 100 17.47 2.82 -2.11
C ALA A 100 17.63 2.32 -0.66
N LYS A 101 17.43 3.21 0.31
CA LYS A 101 17.68 2.93 1.73
C LYS A 101 16.36 2.73 2.47
N PHE A 102 16.30 1.66 3.24
CA PHE A 102 15.13 1.28 4.02
C PHE A 102 15.50 1.06 5.49
N GLY A 103 14.57 1.32 6.39
CA GLY A 103 14.77 0.97 7.79
C GLY A 103 13.65 1.42 8.71
N PHE A 104 13.54 0.66 9.81
CA PHE A 104 12.67 0.99 10.94
C PHE A 104 13.57 1.58 12.03
N SER A 105 13.41 2.86 12.33
CA SER A 105 14.29 3.54 13.29
C SER A 105 13.62 3.85 14.63
N GLU A 106 12.34 3.52 14.77
CA GLU A 106 11.50 3.87 15.91
C GLU A 106 12.06 3.35 17.23
N THR A 107 12.46 2.08 17.30
CA THR A 107 12.98 1.47 18.53
C THR A 107 14.34 2.03 18.94
N ARG A 108 15.10 2.65 18.03
CA ARG A 108 16.37 3.35 18.37
C ARG A 108 16.15 4.62 19.16
N ILE A 109 14.98 5.22 19.04
CA ILE A 109 14.62 6.47 19.74
C ILE A 109 13.57 6.22 20.84
N GLY A 110 13.36 4.96 21.25
CA GLY A 110 12.50 4.57 22.35
C GLY A 110 11.00 4.60 22.06
N ILE A 111 10.60 4.63 20.80
CA ILE A 111 9.19 4.53 20.40
C ILE A 111 8.93 3.26 19.56
N THR A 112 7.67 2.96 19.28
CA THR A 112 7.28 1.77 18.51
C THR A 112 6.73 2.16 17.14
N PRO A 113 6.89 1.32 16.10
CA PRO A 113 6.26 1.48 14.79
C PRO A 113 4.78 1.07 14.86
N ALA A 114 4.02 1.62 15.84
CA ALA A 114 2.73 1.09 16.26
C ALA A 114 1.71 0.97 15.11
N GLN A 115 1.47 2.06 14.38
CA GLN A 115 0.44 2.08 13.34
C GLN A 115 0.83 1.36 12.05
N ILE A 116 2.14 1.24 11.80
CA ILE A 116 2.64 0.59 10.58
C ILE A 116 2.90 -0.90 10.76
N ALA A 117 3.02 -1.39 12.00
CA ALA A 117 3.46 -2.75 12.30
C ALA A 117 2.64 -3.81 11.56
N ARG A 118 1.31 -3.69 11.54
CA ARG A 118 0.44 -4.67 10.86
C ARG A 118 0.71 -4.76 9.36
N TYR A 119 0.95 -3.64 8.69
CA TYR A 119 1.21 -3.60 7.25
C TYR A 119 2.57 -4.18 6.89
N VAL A 120 3.58 -3.89 7.71
CA VAL A 120 4.91 -4.50 7.59
C VAL A 120 4.83 -6.02 7.75
N LEU A 121 4.09 -6.51 8.76
CA LEU A 121 3.90 -7.94 8.97
C LEU A 121 3.11 -8.61 7.83
N GLN A 122 2.13 -7.94 7.28
CA GLN A 122 1.38 -8.42 6.11
C GLN A 122 2.29 -8.48 4.86
N LYS A 123 3.13 -7.46 4.64
CA LYS A 123 3.97 -7.33 3.46
C LYS A 123 5.12 -8.35 3.43
N CYS A 124 5.89 -8.47 4.50
CA CYS A 124 7.09 -9.32 4.53
C CYS A 124 7.00 -10.54 5.47
N GLY A 125 5.82 -10.80 6.00
CA GLY A 125 5.57 -11.91 6.92
C GLY A 125 6.01 -11.65 8.36
N TYR A 126 5.44 -12.41 9.29
CA TYR A 126 5.61 -12.18 10.73
C TYR A 126 7.08 -12.24 11.19
N SER A 127 7.80 -13.29 10.80
CA SER A 127 9.19 -13.50 11.26
C SER A 127 10.13 -12.39 10.78
N THR A 128 10.04 -12.05 9.49
CA THR A 128 10.85 -11.00 8.87
C THR A 128 10.49 -9.62 9.45
N GLY A 129 9.21 -9.26 9.45
CA GLY A 129 8.78 -7.97 9.94
C GLY A 129 9.10 -7.77 11.42
N ARG A 130 8.89 -8.79 12.27
CA ARG A 130 9.29 -8.77 13.67
C ARG A 130 10.78 -8.47 13.84
N ARG A 131 11.65 -9.22 13.13
CA ARG A 131 13.09 -9.00 13.17
C ARG A 131 13.45 -7.59 12.77
N LEU A 132 12.94 -7.10 11.62
CA LEU A 132 13.28 -5.77 11.08
C LEU A 132 12.90 -4.64 12.06
N MET A 133 11.71 -4.69 12.64
CA MET A 133 11.22 -3.66 13.56
C MET A 133 11.91 -3.70 14.92
N VAL A 134 12.08 -4.88 15.52
CA VAL A 134 12.68 -5.02 16.86
C VAL A 134 14.16 -4.68 16.86
N THR A 135 14.88 -4.97 15.78
CA THR A 135 16.33 -4.67 15.67
C THR A 135 16.61 -3.30 15.06
N ALA A 136 15.58 -2.57 14.68
CA ALA A 136 15.73 -1.32 13.90
C ALA A 136 16.66 -1.50 12.69
N ALA A 137 16.44 -2.58 11.94
CA ALA A 137 17.28 -2.97 10.82
C ALA A 137 17.30 -1.89 9.73
N ARG A 138 18.46 -1.72 9.12
CA ARG A 138 18.66 -0.89 7.92
C ARG A 138 19.12 -1.80 6.80
N PHE A 139 18.57 -1.62 5.63
CA PHE A 139 18.86 -2.44 4.45
C PHE A 139 18.71 -1.64 3.16
N LYS A 140 19.22 -2.18 2.07
CA LYS A 140 19.09 -1.59 0.73
C LYS A 140 17.97 -2.25 -0.08
N GLY A 141 17.68 -1.67 -1.25
CA GLY A 141 16.61 -2.14 -2.14
C GLY A 141 16.76 -3.60 -2.57
N ASP A 142 17.97 -4.05 -2.88
CA ASP A 142 18.22 -5.46 -3.18
C ASP A 142 17.80 -6.41 -2.04
N GLU A 143 18.14 -6.04 -0.82
CA GLU A 143 17.73 -6.80 0.35
C GLU A 143 16.23 -6.63 0.60
N ALA A 144 15.65 -5.44 0.36
CA ALA A 144 14.23 -5.18 0.48
C ALA A 144 13.40 -6.11 -0.42
N GLY A 145 13.85 -6.36 -1.65
CA GLY A 145 13.24 -7.34 -2.56
C GLY A 145 13.29 -8.75 -1.99
N ARG A 146 14.46 -9.21 -1.53
CA ARG A 146 14.60 -10.55 -0.90
C ARG A 146 13.78 -10.72 0.38
N LEU A 147 13.55 -9.65 1.11
CA LEU A 147 12.76 -9.63 2.34
C LEU A 147 11.25 -9.52 2.09
N GLY A 148 10.80 -9.34 0.85
CA GLY A 148 9.40 -9.15 0.50
C GLY A 148 8.84 -7.77 0.85
N VAL A 149 9.71 -6.79 1.09
CA VAL A 149 9.32 -5.38 1.31
C VAL A 149 9.07 -4.67 -0.02
N LEU A 150 9.88 -4.97 -1.04
CA LEU A 150 9.65 -4.56 -2.42
C LEU A 150 9.16 -5.74 -3.26
N ASP A 151 8.15 -5.49 -4.08
CA ASP A 151 7.67 -6.44 -5.08
C ASP A 151 8.57 -6.46 -6.32
N PHE A 152 9.13 -5.28 -6.67
CA PHE A 152 10.03 -5.11 -7.79
C PHE A 152 11.22 -4.24 -7.41
N VAL A 153 12.40 -4.63 -7.89
CA VAL A 153 13.66 -3.91 -7.70
C VAL A 153 14.18 -3.44 -9.05
N ALA A 154 14.55 -2.18 -9.15
CA ALA A 154 15.09 -1.55 -10.35
C ALA A 154 16.56 -1.16 -10.15
N GLU A 155 17.39 -1.46 -11.12
CA GLU A 155 18.82 -1.13 -11.08
C GLU A 155 19.11 0.34 -11.43
N ASP A 156 18.22 0.96 -12.21
CA ASP A 156 18.35 2.35 -12.63
C ASP A 156 16.98 3.01 -12.85
N ALA A 157 16.99 4.31 -13.10
CA ALA A 157 15.77 5.10 -13.29
C ALA A 157 14.95 4.66 -14.50
N HIS A 158 15.59 4.13 -15.55
CA HIS A 158 14.90 3.62 -16.73
C HIS A 158 14.16 2.31 -16.40
N ALA A 159 14.81 1.39 -15.72
CA ALA A 159 14.19 0.15 -15.22
C ALA A 159 13.03 0.45 -14.26
N LEU A 160 13.20 1.46 -13.37
CA LEU A 160 12.15 1.89 -12.45
C LEU A 160 10.90 2.39 -13.21
N ALA A 161 11.10 3.24 -14.21
CA ALA A 161 10.02 3.76 -15.05
C ALA A 161 9.32 2.64 -15.85
N ASN A 162 10.07 1.67 -16.36
CA ASN A 162 9.53 0.52 -17.09
C ASN A 162 8.69 -0.38 -16.20
N LEU A 163 9.12 -0.64 -14.95
CA LEU A 163 8.37 -1.42 -13.97
C LEU A 163 7.07 -0.70 -13.58
N GLU A 164 7.14 0.60 -13.33
CA GLU A 164 5.94 1.40 -13.04
C GLU A 164 4.95 1.37 -14.23
N ALA A 165 5.45 1.57 -15.45
CA ALA A 165 4.61 1.51 -16.65
C ALA A 165 4.00 0.12 -16.85
N LYS A 166 4.75 -0.95 -16.55
CA LYS A 166 4.22 -2.32 -16.58
C LYS A 166 3.05 -2.49 -15.60
N VAL A 167 3.23 -2.09 -14.33
CA VAL A 167 2.17 -2.20 -13.32
C VAL A 167 0.94 -1.40 -13.73
N LYS A 168 1.12 -0.18 -14.27
CA LYS A 168 -0.01 0.63 -14.78
C LYS A 168 -0.77 -0.08 -15.90
N ARG A 169 -0.08 -0.69 -16.86
CA ARG A 169 -0.73 -1.48 -17.92
C ARG A 169 -1.50 -2.66 -17.34
N ASP A 170 -0.89 -3.44 -16.44
CA ASP A 170 -1.54 -4.58 -15.79
C ASP A 170 -2.83 -4.15 -15.06
N VAL A 171 -2.82 -3.01 -14.38
CA VAL A 171 -3.99 -2.43 -13.69
C VAL A 171 -5.09 -2.03 -14.67
N LEU A 172 -4.74 -1.45 -15.82
CA LEU A 172 -5.72 -1.00 -16.81
C LEU A 172 -6.41 -2.16 -17.56
N GLU A 173 -5.82 -3.34 -17.54
CA GLU A 173 -6.46 -4.55 -18.05
C GLU A 173 -7.53 -5.13 -17.11
N CYS A 174 -7.50 -4.77 -15.80
CA CYS A 174 -8.44 -5.29 -14.80
C CYS A 174 -9.72 -4.45 -14.72
N ALA A 175 -10.86 -5.04 -14.44
CA ALA A 175 -12.11 -4.33 -14.15
C ALA A 175 -12.03 -3.59 -12.81
N PRO A 176 -12.33 -2.26 -12.74
CA PRO A 176 -12.13 -1.48 -11.50
C PRO A 176 -12.99 -1.95 -10.32
N GLY A 177 -14.21 -2.37 -10.54
CA GLY A 177 -15.06 -2.92 -9.48
C GLY A 177 -14.56 -4.28 -8.99
N ALA A 178 -14.07 -5.15 -9.89
CA ALA A 178 -13.47 -6.42 -9.51
C ALA A 178 -12.17 -6.24 -8.71
N VAL A 179 -11.35 -5.22 -9.04
CA VAL A 179 -10.17 -4.86 -8.25
C VAL A 179 -10.57 -4.45 -6.83
N ALA A 180 -11.57 -3.57 -6.69
CA ALA A 180 -12.07 -3.14 -5.39
C ALA A 180 -12.60 -4.32 -4.56
N ALA A 181 -13.44 -5.17 -5.15
CA ALA A 181 -13.99 -6.35 -4.49
C ALA A 181 -12.89 -7.36 -4.09
N CYS A 182 -11.85 -7.51 -4.91
CA CYS A 182 -10.70 -8.35 -4.60
C CYS A 182 -9.92 -7.82 -3.37
N LYS A 183 -9.73 -6.50 -3.28
CA LYS A 183 -9.10 -5.86 -2.10
C LYS A 183 -9.96 -6.06 -0.85
N GLU A 184 -11.28 -5.84 -0.93
CA GLU A 184 -12.21 -6.10 0.18
C GLU A 184 -12.13 -7.55 0.66
N LEU A 185 -12.11 -8.51 -0.27
CA LEU A 185 -11.96 -9.93 0.03
C LEU A 185 -10.66 -10.22 0.79
N ILE A 186 -9.53 -9.74 0.27
CA ILE A 186 -8.21 -9.99 0.85
C ILE A 186 -8.10 -9.35 2.25
N ILE A 187 -8.57 -8.11 2.40
CA ILE A 187 -8.50 -7.38 3.69
C ILE A 187 -9.48 -7.96 4.71
N GLY A 188 -10.67 -8.38 4.29
CA GLY A 188 -11.70 -8.92 5.17
C GLY A 188 -11.43 -10.36 5.62
N MET A 189 -10.80 -11.17 4.78
CA MET A 189 -10.59 -12.61 5.02
C MET A 189 -9.92 -12.93 6.38
N PRO A 190 -8.86 -12.23 6.84
CA PRO A 190 -8.24 -12.53 8.13
C PRO A 190 -9.14 -12.24 9.34
N ALA A 191 -10.09 -11.31 9.22
CA ALA A 191 -11.01 -10.95 10.29
C ALA A 191 -12.29 -11.81 10.29
N THR A 192 -12.56 -12.53 9.21
CA THR A 192 -13.73 -13.39 9.05
C THR A 192 -13.50 -14.70 9.82
N PRO A 193 -14.48 -15.15 10.66
CA PRO A 193 -14.41 -16.45 11.33
C PRO A 193 -14.22 -17.59 10.32
N ASP A 194 -13.44 -18.63 10.67
CA ASP A 194 -13.14 -19.75 9.76
C ASP A 194 -14.41 -20.43 9.22
N SER A 195 -15.46 -20.53 10.03
CA SER A 195 -16.76 -21.08 9.63
C SER A 195 -17.49 -20.25 8.58
N GLU A 196 -17.14 -18.98 8.41
CA GLU A 196 -17.82 -18.03 7.53
C GLU A 196 -17.00 -17.67 6.29
N LYS A 197 -15.74 -18.03 6.24
CA LYS A 197 -14.81 -17.67 5.15
C LYS A 197 -15.28 -18.16 3.78
N VAL A 198 -15.81 -19.38 3.71
CA VAL A 198 -16.32 -19.94 2.44
C VAL A 198 -17.50 -19.16 1.94
N GLU A 199 -18.45 -18.81 2.82
CA GLU A 199 -19.62 -18.03 2.46
C GLU A 199 -19.23 -16.60 2.08
N PHE A 200 -18.35 -15.96 2.85
CA PHE A 200 -17.83 -14.63 2.54
C PHE A 200 -17.20 -14.58 1.13
N ALA A 201 -16.37 -15.57 0.79
CA ALA A 201 -15.77 -15.68 -0.54
C ALA A 201 -16.80 -15.95 -1.65
N ALA A 202 -17.79 -16.81 -1.38
CA ALA A 202 -18.86 -17.13 -2.33
C ALA A 202 -19.73 -15.90 -2.63
N MET A 203 -20.08 -15.12 -1.62
CA MET A 203 -20.84 -13.88 -1.78
C MET A 203 -20.08 -12.85 -2.60
N ASN A 204 -18.78 -12.65 -2.30
CA ASN A 204 -17.91 -11.74 -3.05
C ASN A 204 -17.81 -12.15 -4.53
N PHE A 205 -17.53 -13.43 -4.81
CA PHE A 205 -17.47 -13.96 -6.18
C PHE A 205 -18.80 -13.80 -6.93
N SER A 206 -19.91 -14.19 -6.29
CA SER A 206 -21.24 -14.11 -6.92
C SER A 206 -21.62 -12.66 -7.23
N GLY A 207 -21.31 -11.72 -6.32
CA GLY A 207 -21.55 -10.29 -6.53
C GLY A 207 -20.79 -9.75 -7.75
N CYS A 208 -19.52 -10.12 -7.88
CA CYS A 208 -18.70 -9.74 -9.04
C CYS A 208 -19.25 -10.38 -10.34
N LEU A 209 -19.53 -11.67 -10.34
CA LEU A 209 -19.97 -12.40 -11.53
C LEU A 209 -21.31 -11.89 -12.06
N GLN A 210 -22.24 -11.55 -11.17
CA GLN A 210 -23.58 -11.06 -11.52
C GLN A 210 -23.63 -9.56 -11.81
N GLY A 211 -22.57 -8.82 -11.47
CA GLY A 211 -22.41 -7.40 -11.77
C GLY A 211 -22.21 -7.12 -13.26
N GLU A 212 -22.33 -5.85 -13.64
CA GLU A 212 -22.15 -5.43 -15.04
C GLU A 212 -20.74 -5.75 -15.58
N GLU A 213 -19.70 -5.52 -14.78
CA GLU A 213 -18.32 -5.84 -15.16
C GLU A 213 -18.09 -7.35 -15.32
N GLY A 214 -18.68 -8.19 -14.44
CA GLY A 214 -18.57 -9.63 -14.55
C GLY A 214 -19.22 -10.17 -15.83
N LYS A 215 -20.43 -9.68 -16.16
CA LYS A 215 -21.13 -10.02 -17.41
C LYS A 215 -20.35 -9.58 -18.64
N GLU A 216 -19.87 -8.33 -18.66
CA GLU A 216 -19.06 -7.80 -19.76
C GLU A 216 -17.74 -8.56 -19.92
N GLY A 217 -17.04 -8.84 -18.81
CA GLY A 217 -15.78 -9.57 -18.83
C GLY A 217 -15.92 -10.97 -19.41
N VAL A 218 -16.94 -11.72 -18.99
CA VAL A 218 -17.24 -13.06 -19.54
C VAL A 218 -17.63 -12.97 -21.01
N ALA A 219 -18.50 -12.02 -21.39
CA ALA A 219 -18.93 -11.84 -22.78
C ALA A 219 -17.74 -11.47 -23.68
N SER A 220 -16.93 -10.48 -23.28
CA SER A 220 -15.75 -10.03 -24.04
C SER A 220 -14.75 -11.17 -24.27
N PHE A 221 -14.53 -12.01 -23.25
CA PHE A 221 -13.63 -13.17 -23.36
C PHE A 221 -14.16 -14.23 -24.35
N VAL A 222 -15.45 -14.56 -24.29
CA VAL A 222 -16.09 -15.52 -25.20
C VAL A 222 -16.07 -14.99 -26.63
N GLU A 223 -16.33 -13.70 -26.81
CA GLU A 223 -16.38 -13.01 -28.10
C GLU A 223 -14.98 -12.65 -28.66
N LYS A 224 -13.92 -12.92 -27.89
CA LYS A 224 -12.53 -12.58 -28.23
C LYS A 224 -12.31 -11.10 -28.57
N ARG A 225 -12.96 -10.21 -27.85
CA ARG A 225 -12.80 -8.76 -27.92
C ARG A 225 -12.25 -8.20 -26.62
N LYS A 226 -11.81 -6.95 -26.65
CA LYS A 226 -11.45 -6.22 -25.43
C LYS A 226 -12.73 -5.85 -24.64
N PRO A 227 -12.68 -5.90 -23.30
CA PRO A 227 -13.78 -5.41 -22.48
C PRO A 227 -13.85 -3.87 -22.51
N ASN A 228 -15.01 -3.32 -22.13
CA ASN A 228 -15.28 -1.89 -22.22
C ASN A 228 -14.43 -1.01 -21.30
N TRP A 229 -13.81 -1.59 -20.26
CA TRP A 229 -12.89 -0.87 -19.36
C TRP A 229 -11.43 -0.88 -19.85
N HIS A 230 -11.13 -1.59 -20.93
CA HIS A 230 -9.77 -1.62 -21.46
C HIS A 230 -9.37 -0.25 -22.00
N THR A 231 -8.23 0.25 -21.54
CA THR A 231 -7.67 1.52 -22.01
C THR A 231 -6.24 1.27 -22.54
N GLU A 232 -5.97 1.70 -23.74
CA GLU A 232 -4.61 1.69 -24.31
C GLU A 232 -3.81 2.88 -23.75
N ILE A 233 -2.54 2.65 -23.36
CA ILE A 233 -1.60 3.68 -22.91
C ILE A 233 -0.53 3.83 -23.99
#